data_2d36461a8f746427759336dc28043982
#
_entry.id   2d36461a8f746427759336dc28043982
#
_cell.length_a   1.000
_cell.length_b   1.000
_cell.length_c   1.000
_cell.angle_alpha   90.00
_cell.angle_beta   90.00
_cell.angle_gamma   90.00
#
_symmetry.space_group_name_H-M   'P 1'
#
loop_
_entity.id
_entity.type
_entity.pdbx_description
1 polymer ?
#
loop_
_entity_poly.entity_id
_entity_poly.type
_entity_poly.pdbx_seq_one_letter_code
_entity_poly.pdbx_strand_id
1 'polypeptide(L)'
;VTTIVLLLIYAFGLAVATFIEKYHGTATAKAMVYYSPLFFLLQFLLVVNFIAATIKHQYLKRGKWGLMLTHFAFIIILLGALTSFLFGEEGILHLREGETSNQIAVRTSDNTTFHTLPFSVELKKFTLTRYPGSASPSSYESEVIVHVDGEDREERIFMNNVLDVKGYRFFQASYDQDEHGTILSVNRDVAGRNITYTGYLLLVIGLIPVSYTH
;
A
#
# COMPACT_ATOMS: atom_id res chain seq x y z
N VAL A 1 1.12 -22.67 20.72
CA VAL A 1 -0.27 -22.86 20.27
C VAL A 1 -0.94 -21.50 20.02
N THR A 2 -0.97 -20.57 20.99
CA THR A 2 -1.66 -19.28 20.89
C THR A 2 -1.21 -18.45 19.69
N THR A 3 0.10 -18.35 19.43
CA THR A 3 0.66 -17.61 18.29
C THR A 3 0.13 -18.14 16.96
N ILE A 4 0.12 -19.45 16.80
CA ILE A 4 -0.34 -20.11 15.57
C ILE A 4 -1.83 -19.85 15.35
N VAL A 5 -2.64 -19.95 16.41
CA VAL A 5 -4.09 -19.69 16.32
C VAL A 5 -4.35 -18.24 15.92
N LEU A 6 -3.68 -17.27 16.56
CA LEU A 6 -3.82 -15.86 16.21
C LEU A 6 -3.39 -15.56 14.76
N LEU A 7 -2.29 -16.16 14.30
CA LEU A 7 -1.83 -16.03 12.91
C LEU A 7 -2.81 -16.64 11.91
N LEU A 8 -3.42 -17.79 12.23
CA LEU A 8 -4.43 -18.39 11.36
C LEU A 8 -5.68 -17.54 11.27
N ILE A 9 -6.14 -16.96 12.39
CA ILE A 9 -7.28 -16.01 12.40
C ILE A 9 -6.94 -14.77 11.58
N TYR A 10 -5.72 -14.24 11.74
CA TYR A 10 -5.25 -13.09 10.97
C TYR A 10 -5.20 -13.37 9.48
N ALA A 11 -4.61 -14.51 9.08
CA ALA A 11 -4.56 -14.94 7.68
C ALA A 11 -5.97 -15.16 7.09
N PHE A 12 -6.89 -15.73 7.86
CA PHE A 12 -8.29 -15.87 7.45
C PHE A 12 -8.96 -14.51 7.23
N GLY A 13 -8.74 -13.55 8.14
CA GLY A 13 -9.24 -12.18 7.98
C GLY A 13 -8.73 -11.51 6.70
N LEU A 14 -7.44 -11.68 6.37
CA LEU A 14 -6.86 -11.18 5.12
C LEU A 14 -7.48 -11.86 3.89
N ALA A 15 -7.71 -13.17 3.95
CA ALA A 15 -8.37 -13.89 2.86
C ALA A 15 -9.79 -13.36 2.63
N VAL A 16 -10.58 -13.19 3.70
CA VAL A 16 -11.92 -12.60 3.63
C VAL A 16 -11.86 -11.18 3.02
N ALA A 17 -10.92 -10.36 3.46
CA ALA A 17 -10.73 -9.02 2.90
C ALA A 17 -10.47 -9.04 1.39
N THR A 18 -9.64 -9.97 0.90
CA THR A 18 -9.35 -10.14 -0.52
C THR A 18 -10.61 -10.50 -1.33
N PHE A 19 -11.49 -11.36 -0.79
CA PHE A 19 -12.75 -11.67 -1.45
C PHE A 19 -13.69 -10.46 -1.48
N ILE A 20 -13.79 -9.71 -0.37
CA ILE A 20 -14.59 -8.48 -0.31
C ILE A 20 -14.06 -7.46 -1.33
N GLU A 21 -12.76 -7.29 -1.40
CA GLU A 21 -12.12 -6.38 -2.37
C GLU A 21 -12.45 -6.74 -3.81
N LYS A 22 -12.40 -8.03 -4.15
CA LYS A 22 -12.73 -8.52 -5.49
C LYS A 22 -14.17 -8.20 -5.92
N TYR A 23 -15.13 -8.29 -5.02
CA TYR A 23 -16.55 -8.14 -5.35
C TYR A 23 -17.13 -6.75 -5.03
N HIS A 24 -16.55 -6.03 -4.07
CA HIS A 24 -17.07 -4.77 -3.54
C HIS A 24 -16.07 -3.62 -3.58
N GLY A 25 -14.85 -3.85 -4.07
CA GLY A 25 -13.79 -2.86 -4.20
C GLY A 25 -12.99 -2.63 -2.93
N THR A 26 -11.83 -2.00 -3.11
CA THR A 26 -10.81 -1.76 -2.06
C THR A 26 -11.34 -0.90 -0.91
N ALA A 27 -12.15 0.12 -1.20
CA ALA A 27 -12.70 1.00 -0.16
C ALA A 27 -13.60 0.22 0.82
N THR A 28 -14.42 -0.70 0.31
CA THR A 28 -15.28 -1.56 1.13
C THR A 28 -14.45 -2.54 1.98
N ALA A 29 -13.44 -3.17 1.41
CA ALA A 29 -12.55 -4.07 2.13
C ALA A 29 -11.81 -3.34 3.26
N LYS A 30 -11.33 -2.11 3.01
CA LYS A 30 -10.72 -1.26 4.04
C LYS A 30 -11.69 -0.97 5.18
N ALA A 31 -12.88 -0.50 4.88
CA ALA A 31 -13.88 -0.14 5.90
C ALA A 31 -14.36 -1.34 6.72
N MET A 32 -14.63 -2.49 6.08
CA MET A 32 -15.21 -3.65 6.74
C MET A 32 -14.21 -4.52 7.49
N VAL A 33 -12.96 -4.62 7.00
CA VAL A 33 -11.96 -5.53 7.55
C VAL A 33 -10.76 -4.77 8.08
N TYR A 34 -9.97 -4.13 7.22
CA TYR A 34 -8.67 -3.58 7.60
C TYR A 34 -8.75 -2.51 8.68
N TYR A 35 -9.80 -1.66 8.66
CA TYR A 35 -10.02 -0.57 9.62
C TYR A 35 -11.05 -0.92 10.68
N SER A 36 -11.46 -2.20 10.77
CA SER A 36 -12.41 -2.62 11.80
C SER A 36 -11.75 -2.69 13.19
N PRO A 37 -12.45 -2.33 14.26
CA PRO A 37 -11.94 -2.44 15.62
C PRO A 37 -11.50 -3.85 15.99
N LEU A 38 -12.19 -4.86 15.44
CA LEU A 38 -11.85 -6.27 15.66
C LEU A 38 -10.49 -6.63 15.05
N PHE A 39 -10.19 -6.11 13.85
CA PHE A 39 -8.92 -6.38 13.20
C PHE A 39 -7.76 -5.66 13.90
N PHE A 40 -7.97 -4.43 14.38
CA PHE A 40 -7.00 -3.74 15.24
C PHE A 40 -6.74 -4.48 16.55
N LEU A 41 -7.80 -4.98 17.20
CA LEU A 41 -7.65 -5.80 18.41
C LEU A 41 -6.81 -7.05 18.14
N LEU A 42 -7.06 -7.72 17.01
CA LEU A 42 -6.30 -8.90 16.61
C LEU A 42 -4.81 -8.58 16.38
N GLN A 43 -4.52 -7.47 15.71
CA GLN A 43 -3.13 -6.99 15.51
C GLN A 43 -2.46 -6.67 16.85
N PHE A 44 -3.16 -6.00 17.76
CA PHE A 44 -2.66 -5.71 19.10
C PHE A 44 -2.35 -7.00 19.88
N LEU A 45 -3.25 -7.99 19.84
CA LEU A 45 -3.03 -9.31 20.47
C LEU A 45 -1.84 -10.04 19.87
N LEU A 46 -1.61 -9.92 18.57
CA LEU A 46 -0.42 -10.47 17.93
C LEU A 46 0.86 -9.81 18.44
N VAL A 47 0.90 -8.48 18.54
CA VAL A 47 2.06 -7.76 19.09
C VAL A 47 2.36 -8.20 20.51
N VAL A 48 1.35 -8.22 21.38
CA VAL A 48 1.49 -8.67 22.78
C VAL A 48 2.00 -10.12 22.83
N ASN A 49 1.45 -10.99 21.97
CA ASN A 49 1.86 -12.39 21.91
C ASN A 49 3.31 -12.56 21.44
N PHE A 50 3.77 -11.81 20.43
CA PHE A 50 5.16 -11.88 19.98
C PHE A 50 6.14 -11.41 21.06
N ILE A 51 5.81 -10.34 21.78
CA ILE A 51 6.61 -9.85 22.92
C ILE A 51 6.65 -10.93 24.01
N ALA A 52 5.49 -11.43 24.42
CA ALA A 52 5.37 -12.45 25.46
C ALA A 52 6.13 -13.74 25.09
N ALA A 53 6.05 -14.21 23.85
CA ALA A 53 6.78 -15.36 23.36
C ALA A 53 8.29 -15.14 23.41
N THR A 54 8.78 -13.97 22.99
CA THR A 54 10.20 -13.61 23.02
C THR A 54 10.75 -13.64 24.45
N ILE A 55 10.01 -13.06 25.41
CA ILE A 55 10.39 -13.04 26.83
C ILE A 55 10.32 -14.45 27.43
N LYS A 56 9.19 -15.16 27.26
CA LYS A 56 8.95 -16.49 27.83
C LYS A 56 9.99 -17.51 27.38
N HIS A 57 10.32 -17.51 26.10
CA HIS A 57 11.28 -18.47 25.52
C HIS A 57 12.74 -18.03 25.64
N GLN A 58 12.99 -16.83 26.17
CA GLN A 58 14.32 -16.25 26.38
C GLN A 58 15.20 -16.33 25.13
N TYR A 59 14.66 -16.01 23.95
CA TYR A 59 15.36 -16.19 22.67
C TYR A 59 16.73 -15.51 22.65
N LEU A 60 16.85 -14.33 23.26
CA LEU A 60 18.12 -13.60 23.37
C LEU A 60 19.16 -14.41 24.18
N LYS A 61 18.79 -14.90 25.38
CA LYS A 61 19.70 -15.67 26.27
C LYS A 61 20.08 -17.02 25.69
N ARG A 62 19.22 -17.62 24.89
CA ARG A 62 19.45 -18.93 24.25
C ARG A 62 20.14 -18.82 22.89
N GLY A 63 20.60 -17.63 22.48
CA GLY A 63 21.23 -17.41 21.19
C GLY A 63 20.33 -17.61 19.96
N LYS A 64 19.01 -17.64 20.13
CA LYS A 64 18.03 -17.81 19.02
C LYS A 64 17.70 -16.48 18.34
N TRP A 65 18.74 -15.84 17.85
CA TRP A 65 18.65 -14.50 17.25
C TRP A 65 17.70 -14.42 16.06
N GLY A 66 17.66 -15.46 15.21
CA GLY A 66 16.77 -15.50 14.06
C GLY A 66 15.30 -15.42 14.46
N LEU A 67 14.87 -16.24 15.44
CA LEU A 67 13.51 -16.23 15.95
C LEU A 67 13.17 -14.92 16.67
N MET A 68 14.10 -14.35 17.41
CA MET A 68 13.90 -13.04 18.03
C MET A 68 13.71 -11.97 16.97
N LEU A 69 14.55 -11.95 15.95
CA LEU A 69 14.52 -10.96 14.89
C LEU A 69 13.24 -11.07 14.05
N THR A 70 12.76 -12.27 13.75
CA THR A 70 11.49 -12.47 13.04
C THR A 70 10.30 -11.95 13.84
N HIS A 71 10.22 -12.20 15.16
CA HIS A 71 9.15 -11.67 16.00
C HIS A 71 9.19 -10.13 16.03
N PHE A 72 10.39 -9.55 16.18
CA PHE A 72 10.58 -8.11 16.17
C PHE A 72 10.23 -7.48 14.83
N ALA A 73 10.58 -8.13 13.72
CA ALA A 73 10.22 -7.73 12.38
C ALA A 73 8.70 -7.63 12.18
N PHE A 74 7.94 -8.63 12.64
CA PHE A 74 6.49 -8.58 12.60
C PHE A 74 5.91 -7.41 13.40
N ILE A 75 6.45 -7.12 14.57
CA ILE A 75 6.04 -5.97 15.37
C ILE A 75 6.26 -4.66 14.59
N ILE A 76 7.43 -4.51 13.96
CA ILE A 76 7.74 -3.32 13.14
C ILE A 76 6.80 -3.21 11.94
N ILE A 77 6.49 -4.32 11.25
CA ILE A 77 5.54 -4.33 10.13
C ILE A 77 4.14 -3.85 10.60
N LEU A 78 3.67 -4.36 11.73
CA LEU A 78 2.37 -3.94 12.28
C LEU A 78 2.37 -2.47 12.74
N LEU A 79 3.47 -1.98 13.30
CA LEU A 79 3.64 -0.55 13.60
C LEU A 79 3.67 0.30 12.33
N GLY A 80 4.30 -0.18 11.26
CA GLY A 80 4.26 0.47 9.95
C GLY A 80 2.84 0.57 9.42
N ALA A 81 2.07 -0.52 9.47
CA ALA A 81 0.66 -0.54 9.07
C ALA A 81 -0.20 0.44 9.90
N LEU A 82 0.02 0.51 11.21
CA LEU A 82 -0.65 1.49 12.08
C LEU A 82 -0.26 2.92 11.70
N THR A 83 1.02 3.18 11.39
CA THR A 83 1.49 4.50 10.95
C THR A 83 0.84 4.90 9.62
N SER A 84 0.75 3.97 8.66
CA SER A 84 0.04 4.19 7.39
C SER A 84 -1.43 4.52 7.62
N PHE A 85 -2.09 3.82 8.53
CA PHE A 85 -3.49 4.08 8.87
C PHE A 85 -3.70 5.47 9.48
N LEU A 86 -2.80 5.91 10.37
CA LEU A 86 -2.94 7.18 11.11
C LEU A 86 -2.51 8.40 10.28
N PHE A 87 -1.53 8.26 9.39
CA PHE A 87 -0.84 9.38 8.74
C PHE A 87 -0.81 9.25 7.20
N GLY A 88 -1.27 8.13 6.66
CA GLY A 88 -1.35 7.93 5.21
C GLY A 88 -2.49 8.75 4.62
N GLU A 89 -2.24 9.38 3.48
CA GLU A 89 -3.23 10.09 2.68
C GLU A 89 -3.44 9.34 1.38
N GLU A 90 -4.69 9.10 1.01
CA GLU A 90 -5.06 8.48 -0.25
C GLU A 90 -6.05 9.36 -0.99
N GLY A 91 -5.84 9.50 -2.29
CA GLY A 91 -6.72 10.29 -3.14
C GLY A 91 -6.75 9.79 -4.58
N ILE A 92 -7.52 10.45 -5.39
CA ILE A 92 -7.66 10.18 -6.82
C ILE A 92 -7.35 11.48 -7.56
N LEU A 93 -6.51 11.36 -8.59
CA LEU A 93 -6.27 12.41 -9.58
C LEU A 93 -6.89 11.95 -10.90
N HIS A 94 -7.88 12.67 -11.40
CA HIS A 94 -8.46 12.48 -12.71
C HIS A 94 -7.95 13.59 -13.64
N LEU A 95 -7.43 13.22 -14.78
CA LEU A 95 -6.91 14.13 -15.80
C LEU A 95 -7.36 13.69 -17.19
N ARG A 96 -7.70 14.67 -18.00
CA ARG A 96 -7.90 14.49 -19.44
C ARG A 96 -6.66 14.96 -20.21
N GLU A 97 -6.48 14.47 -21.45
CA GLU A 97 -5.38 14.91 -22.30
C GLU A 97 -5.35 16.43 -22.46
N GLY A 98 -4.21 17.05 -22.19
CA GLY A 98 -4.00 18.50 -22.16
C GLY A 98 -4.45 19.18 -20.86
N GLU A 99 -4.98 18.46 -19.89
CA GLU A 99 -5.38 19.00 -18.59
C GLU A 99 -4.25 18.97 -17.59
N THR A 100 -4.08 20.07 -16.86
CA THR A 100 -3.13 20.20 -15.75
C THR A 100 -3.89 20.37 -14.44
N SER A 101 -3.54 19.60 -13.42
CA SER A 101 -4.11 19.72 -12.08
C SER A 101 -3.07 19.56 -10.99
N ASN A 102 -3.30 20.28 -9.89
CA ASN A 102 -2.56 20.13 -8.63
C ASN A 102 -3.48 19.71 -7.48
N GLN A 103 -4.67 19.20 -7.77
CA GLN A 103 -5.65 18.81 -6.75
C GLN A 103 -5.98 17.34 -6.86
N ILE A 104 -5.95 16.65 -5.73
CA ILE A 104 -6.43 15.28 -5.61
C ILE A 104 -7.76 15.26 -4.85
N ALA A 105 -8.68 14.42 -5.31
CA ALA A 105 -9.93 14.16 -4.62
C ALA A 105 -9.71 13.08 -3.56
N VAL A 106 -9.86 13.44 -2.30
CA VAL A 106 -9.83 12.52 -1.15
C VAL A 106 -11.26 12.20 -0.76
N ARG A 107 -11.64 10.93 -0.91
CA ARG A 107 -12.98 10.48 -0.60
C ARG A 107 -13.05 9.98 0.83
N THR A 108 -13.82 10.67 1.68
CA THR A 108 -14.23 10.22 3.01
C THR A 108 -15.64 9.62 2.93
N SER A 109 -16.08 8.88 3.96
CA SER A 109 -17.40 8.19 3.96
C SER A 109 -18.57 9.07 3.50
N ASP A 110 -18.57 10.35 3.85
CA ASP A 110 -19.71 11.25 3.64
C ASP A 110 -19.41 12.43 2.69
N ASN A 111 -18.13 12.72 2.42
CA ASN A 111 -17.72 13.88 1.62
C ASN A 111 -16.51 13.57 0.73
N THR A 112 -16.43 14.31 -0.38
CA THR A 112 -15.20 14.40 -1.19
C THR A 112 -14.54 15.74 -0.87
N THR A 113 -13.30 15.71 -0.39
CA THR A 113 -12.47 16.90 -0.15
C THR A 113 -11.37 16.96 -1.19
N PHE A 114 -10.93 18.17 -1.53
CA PHE A 114 -9.83 18.37 -2.47
C PHE A 114 -8.59 18.81 -1.68
N HIS A 115 -7.49 18.07 -1.87
CA HIS A 115 -6.18 18.41 -1.31
C HIS A 115 -5.29 18.93 -2.42
N THR A 116 -4.60 20.06 -2.15
CA THR A 116 -3.68 20.67 -3.11
C THR A 116 -2.30 20.06 -2.96
N LEU A 117 -1.74 19.60 -4.09
CA LEU A 117 -0.37 19.10 -4.18
C LEU A 117 0.63 20.28 -4.28
N PRO A 118 1.87 20.11 -3.78
CA PRO A 118 2.93 21.11 -3.91
C PRO A 118 3.62 21.11 -5.30
N PHE A 119 2.96 20.57 -6.31
CA PHE A 119 3.35 20.49 -7.72
C PHE A 119 2.09 20.26 -8.56
N SER A 120 2.20 20.38 -9.89
CA SER A 120 1.10 20.03 -10.78
C SER A 120 1.49 18.91 -11.74
N VAL A 121 0.49 18.19 -12.21
CA VAL A 121 0.63 17.09 -13.17
C VAL A 121 -0.27 17.39 -14.37
N GLU A 122 0.32 17.37 -15.56
CA GLU A 122 -0.38 17.49 -16.84
C GLU A 122 -0.42 16.13 -17.52
N LEU A 123 -1.57 15.73 -18.04
CA LEU A 123 -1.66 14.54 -18.90
C LEU A 123 -1.35 14.94 -20.34
N LYS A 124 -0.20 14.53 -20.86
CA LYS A 124 0.20 14.77 -22.25
C LYS A 124 -0.54 13.84 -23.21
N LYS A 125 -0.57 12.54 -22.87
CA LYS A 125 -1.20 11.52 -23.69
C LYS A 125 -1.59 10.31 -22.85
N PHE A 126 -2.73 9.72 -23.18
CA PHE A 126 -3.15 8.41 -22.68
C PHE A 126 -3.07 7.37 -23.82
N THR A 127 -2.58 6.17 -23.53
CA THR A 127 -2.46 5.09 -24.51
C THR A 127 -3.03 3.81 -23.95
N LEU A 128 -4.03 3.24 -24.62
CA LEU A 128 -4.62 1.94 -24.33
C LEU A 128 -4.16 0.92 -25.35
N THR A 129 -3.55 -0.17 -24.90
CA THR A 129 -3.18 -1.31 -25.75
C THR A 129 -4.11 -2.48 -25.45
N ARG A 130 -4.59 -3.16 -26.49
CA ARG A 130 -5.48 -4.33 -26.37
C ARG A 130 -4.77 -5.61 -26.77
N TYR A 131 -5.27 -6.74 -26.29
CA TYR A 131 -4.81 -8.06 -26.78
C TYR A 131 -5.17 -8.24 -28.24
N PRO A 132 -4.30 -8.85 -29.05
CA PRO A 132 -4.58 -9.14 -30.46
C PRO A 132 -5.90 -9.90 -30.62
N GLY A 133 -6.82 -9.36 -31.43
CA GLY A 133 -8.12 -9.96 -31.70
C GLY A 133 -9.15 -9.87 -30.57
N SER A 134 -8.91 -9.06 -29.53
CA SER A 134 -9.82 -8.86 -28.41
C SER A 134 -10.07 -7.38 -28.13
N ALA A 135 -11.25 -7.05 -27.60
CA ALA A 135 -11.54 -5.73 -27.06
C ALA A 135 -10.97 -5.52 -25.63
N SER A 136 -10.44 -6.59 -25.01
CA SER A 136 -9.92 -6.53 -23.64
C SER A 136 -8.59 -5.75 -23.59
N PRO A 137 -8.44 -4.81 -22.63
CA PRO A 137 -7.19 -4.11 -22.41
C PRO A 137 -6.06 -5.08 -22.02
N SER A 138 -4.89 -4.93 -22.64
CA SER A 138 -3.67 -5.62 -22.23
C SER A 138 -2.78 -4.73 -21.35
N SER A 139 -2.72 -3.44 -21.66
CA SER A 139 -2.05 -2.43 -20.85
C SER A 139 -2.60 -1.05 -21.15
N TYR A 140 -2.42 -0.14 -20.20
CA TYR A 140 -2.70 1.29 -20.37
C TYR A 140 -1.63 2.12 -19.69
N GLU A 141 -1.34 3.26 -20.29
CA GLU A 141 -0.23 4.11 -19.94
C GLU A 141 -0.61 5.57 -20.03
N SER A 142 -0.12 6.38 -19.09
CA SER A 142 -0.25 7.83 -19.07
C SER A 142 1.13 8.46 -19.20
N GLU A 143 1.35 9.21 -20.27
CA GLU A 143 2.49 10.11 -20.42
C GLU A 143 2.12 11.44 -19.77
N VAL A 144 2.88 11.85 -18.76
CA VAL A 144 2.58 13.04 -17.95
C VAL A 144 3.77 13.98 -17.92
N ILE A 145 3.48 15.28 -17.73
CA ILE A 145 4.48 16.29 -17.41
C ILE A 145 4.26 16.70 -15.95
N VAL A 146 5.29 16.61 -15.15
CA VAL A 146 5.28 17.03 -13.75
C VAL A 146 5.98 18.37 -13.63
N HIS A 147 5.25 19.39 -13.23
CA HIS A 147 5.76 20.74 -12.99
C HIS A 147 6.13 20.87 -11.51
N VAL A 148 7.39 20.75 -11.18
CA VAL A 148 7.89 20.73 -9.80
C VAL A 148 9.14 21.61 -9.64
N ASP A 149 9.15 22.49 -8.63
CA ASP A 149 10.27 23.38 -8.30
C ASP A 149 10.76 24.26 -9.49
N GLY A 150 9.85 24.56 -10.44
CA GLY A 150 10.15 25.36 -11.63
C GLY A 150 10.76 24.56 -12.78
N GLU A 151 10.81 23.24 -12.67
CA GLU A 151 11.28 22.33 -13.70
C GLU A 151 10.12 21.44 -14.20
N ASP A 152 10.14 21.16 -15.51
CA ASP A 152 9.22 20.25 -16.16
C ASP A 152 9.89 18.90 -16.37
N ARG A 153 9.26 17.82 -15.90
CA ARG A 153 9.76 16.46 -16.03
C ARG A 153 8.75 15.61 -16.77
N GLU A 154 9.13 15.04 -17.91
CA GLU A 154 8.32 14.05 -18.61
C GLU A 154 8.47 12.69 -17.93
N GLU A 155 7.35 12.08 -17.55
CA GLU A 155 7.29 10.79 -16.85
C GLU A 155 6.20 9.91 -17.45
N ARG A 156 6.28 8.61 -17.20
CA ARG A 156 5.32 7.62 -17.71
C ARG A 156 4.78 6.78 -16.58
N ILE A 157 3.46 6.69 -16.46
CA ILE A 157 2.77 5.89 -15.44
C ILE A 157 2.03 4.76 -16.16
N PHE A 158 2.37 3.51 -15.83
CA PHE A 158 1.72 2.32 -16.38
C PHE A 158 1.71 1.20 -15.34
N MET A 159 1.12 0.04 -15.68
CA MET A 159 1.06 -1.13 -14.78
C MET A 159 2.45 -1.51 -14.30
N ASN A 160 2.84 -1.47 -13.10
CA ASN A 160 4.17 -1.73 -12.51
C ASN A 160 5.20 -0.59 -12.63
N ASN A 161 4.85 0.54 -13.22
CA ASN A 161 5.68 1.73 -13.19
C ASN A 161 4.92 2.89 -12.55
N VAL A 162 5.33 3.27 -11.36
CA VAL A 162 4.71 4.31 -10.54
C VAL A 162 5.53 5.59 -10.60
N LEU A 163 4.85 6.73 -10.52
CA LEU A 163 5.50 8.04 -10.40
C LEU A 163 5.63 8.41 -8.91
N ASP A 164 6.85 8.69 -8.47
CA ASP A 164 7.14 9.19 -7.12
C ASP A 164 7.60 10.66 -7.18
N VAL A 165 6.82 11.58 -6.58
CA VAL A 165 7.15 13.01 -6.52
C VAL A 165 6.86 13.56 -5.12
N LYS A 166 7.87 14.13 -4.47
CA LYS A 166 7.74 14.77 -3.12
C LYS A 166 7.01 13.89 -2.08
N GLY A 167 7.19 12.56 -2.17
CA GLY A 167 6.56 11.60 -1.26
C GLY A 167 5.15 11.17 -1.65
N TYR A 168 4.58 11.75 -2.70
CA TYR A 168 3.35 11.28 -3.33
C TYR A 168 3.69 10.23 -4.39
N ARG A 169 2.94 9.15 -4.39
CA ARG A 169 3.07 8.04 -5.33
C ARG A 169 1.80 7.89 -6.14
N PHE A 170 1.95 7.92 -7.47
CA PHE A 170 0.85 7.81 -8.41
C PHE A 170 0.85 6.45 -9.07
N PHE A 171 -0.30 5.81 -9.06
CA PHE A 171 -0.53 4.51 -9.69
C PHE A 171 -1.59 4.63 -10.76
N GLN A 172 -1.39 3.96 -11.87
CA GLN A 172 -2.41 3.85 -12.90
C GLN A 172 -3.58 3.00 -12.36
N ALA A 173 -4.72 3.61 -12.08
CA ALA A 173 -5.87 2.92 -11.48
C ALA A 173 -6.94 2.57 -12.51
N SER A 174 -7.33 3.53 -13.36
CA SER A 174 -8.37 3.35 -14.38
C SER A 174 -8.19 4.40 -15.47
N TYR A 175 -9.16 4.48 -16.40
CA TYR A 175 -9.18 5.42 -17.49
C TYR A 175 -10.63 5.76 -17.90
N ASP A 176 -10.83 6.83 -18.66
CA ASP A 176 -12.12 7.24 -19.18
C ASP A 176 -12.56 6.31 -20.32
N GLN A 177 -13.89 6.11 -20.46
CA GLN A 177 -14.45 5.24 -21.50
C GLN A 177 -14.13 5.69 -22.93
N ASP A 178 -13.88 6.98 -23.13
CA ASP A 178 -13.50 7.58 -24.42
C ASP A 178 -11.99 7.48 -24.70
N GLU A 179 -11.21 6.89 -23.79
CA GLU A 179 -9.75 6.67 -23.89
C GLU A 179 -8.91 7.96 -23.99
N HIS A 180 -9.46 9.11 -23.56
CA HIS A 180 -8.78 10.40 -23.54
C HIS A 180 -8.54 10.97 -22.14
N GLY A 181 -8.69 10.14 -21.11
CA GLY A 181 -8.46 10.53 -19.73
C GLY A 181 -7.96 9.38 -18.87
N THR A 182 -7.25 9.75 -17.83
CA THR A 182 -6.66 8.81 -16.87
C THR A 182 -7.16 9.07 -15.46
N ILE A 183 -7.32 8.00 -14.71
CA ILE A 183 -7.63 8.03 -13.28
C ILE A 183 -6.45 7.42 -12.54
N LEU A 184 -5.72 8.27 -11.82
CA LEU A 184 -4.56 7.89 -11.03
C LEU A 184 -4.93 7.78 -9.56
N SER A 185 -4.59 6.67 -8.92
CA SER A 185 -4.61 6.56 -7.47
C SER A 185 -3.35 7.24 -6.91
N VAL A 186 -3.53 8.12 -5.96
CA VAL A 186 -2.45 8.89 -5.34
C VAL A 186 -2.34 8.50 -3.88
N ASN A 187 -1.14 8.15 -3.45
CA ASN A 187 -0.87 7.73 -2.08
C ASN A 187 0.32 8.52 -1.52
N ARG A 188 0.18 9.05 -0.31
CA ARG A 188 1.26 9.67 0.46
C ARG A 188 1.41 8.95 1.78
N ASP A 189 2.37 8.04 1.84
CA ASP A 189 2.68 7.25 3.05
C ASP A 189 4.19 6.99 3.15
N VAL A 190 4.97 8.04 3.34
CA VAL A 190 6.43 7.92 3.41
C VAL A 190 6.85 7.23 4.71
N ALA A 191 6.23 7.61 5.83
CA ALA A 191 6.62 7.11 7.15
C ALA A 191 6.24 5.63 7.33
N GLY A 192 4.97 5.28 7.13
CA GLY A 192 4.49 3.90 7.29
C GLY A 192 5.17 2.93 6.34
N ARG A 193 5.35 3.34 5.08
CA ARG A 193 6.08 2.58 4.06
C ARG A 193 7.52 2.28 4.50
N ASN A 194 8.27 3.28 4.96
CA ASN A 194 9.65 3.10 5.37
C ASN A 194 9.79 2.20 6.60
N ILE A 195 8.89 2.35 7.58
CA ILE A 195 8.83 1.48 8.76
C ILE A 195 8.53 0.03 8.32
N THR A 196 7.53 -0.16 7.46
CA THR A 196 7.14 -1.50 6.96
C THR A 196 8.28 -2.16 6.18
N TYR A 197 8.97 -1.43 5.29
CA TYR A 197 10.10 -1.96 4.53
C TYR A 197 11.29 -2.31 5.44
N THR A 198 11.54 -1.53 6.49
CA THR A 198 12.52 -1.90 7.53
C THR A 198 12.14 -3.22 8.18
N GLY A 199 10.86 -3.41 8.50
CA GLY A 199 10.34 -4.67 9.02
C GLY A 199 10.54 -5.85 8.05
N TYR A 200 10.29 -5.67 6.76
CA TYR A 200 10.53 -6.71 5.74
C TYR A 200 12.02 -7.08 5.63
N LEU A 201 12.91 -6.10 5.65
CA LEU A 201 14.35 -6.36 5.65
C LEU A 201 14.77 -7.17 6.87
N LEU A 202 14.32 -6.80 8.06
CA LEU A 202 14.60 -7.53 9.30
C LEU A 202 14.01 -8.95 9.28
N LEU A 203 12.83 -9.13 8.68
CA LEU A 203 12.20 -10.45 8.53
C LEU A 203 13.07 -11.36 7.65
N VAL A 204 13.53 -10.89 6.51
CA VAL A 204 14.41 -11.64 5.61
C VAL A 204 15.71 -12.03 6.32
N ILE A 205 16.36 -11.07 7.00
CA ILE A 205 17.59 -11.34 7.76
C ILE A 205 17.33 -12.35 8.89
N GLY A 206 16.19 -12.25 9.58
CA GLY A 206 15.82 -13.16 10.68
C GLY A 206 15.53 -14.58 10.22
N LEU A 207 15.01 -14.77 9.01
CA LEU A 207 14.70 -16.10 8.46
C LEU A 207 15.96 -16.90 8.06
N ILE A 208 17.05 -16.22 7.66
CA ILE A 208 18.30 -16.89 7.27
C ILE A 208 18.81 -17.84 8.36
N PRO A 209 19.08 -17.41 9.61
CA PRO A 209 19.57 -18.32 10.65
C PRO A 209 18.52 -19.35 11.09
N VAL A 210 17.22 -19.05 10.95
CA VAL A 210 16.16 -20.03 11.26
C VAL A 210 16.19 -21.20 10.28
N SER A 211 16.47 -20.96 9.00
CA SER A 211 16.52 -22.01 7.98
C SER A 211 17.72 -22.97 8.14
N TYR A 212 18.78 -22.56 8.83
CA TYR A 212 19.97 -23.40 9.09
C TYR A 212 19.92 -24.20 10.40
N THR A 213 18.91 -23.94 11.26
CA THR A 213 18.79 -24.58 12.57
C THR A 213 17.78 -25.74 12.62
N HIS A 214 17.27 -26.15 11.46
CA HIS A 214 16.34 -27.28 11.30
C HIS A 214 16.92 -28.37 10.41
#